data_77cb39617838f1fd5c7561e30bd18e50
#
_entry.id   77cb39617838f1fd5c7561e30bd18e50
#
_cell.length_a   1.000
_cell.length_b   1.000
_cell.length_c   1.000
_cell.angle_alpha   90.00
_cell.angle_beta   90.00
_cell.angle_gamma   90.00
#
_symmetry.space_group_name_H-M   'P 1'
#
loop_
_entity.id
_entity.type
_entity.pdbx_description
1 polymer ?
#
loop_
_entity_poly.entity_id
_entity_poly.type
_entity_poly.pdbx_seq_one_letter_code
_entity_poly.pdbx_strand_id
1 'polypeptide(L)'
;SLLKRDYLLHSSGLIISGQASPALDLLLNQLPSTPGNLPVLQSHMNTYNGLYSLYFEKVHIACAAAAPEDVRSLVPGLSLTALLFCQYPMGFYVKKGNPRNIHDFPDLTRADIIFANREKGSSRRVLLDRTLKSSGISPESISGYRNELVSDYSTAAAVAGGQADVALGDSYAVRSFPELTFLPLTQETLYLIMHSENLDTPGFQAVTETISSENFRRTLALQTGYDTTHTGEIFSI
;
A
#
# COMPACT_ATOMS: atom_id res chain seq x y z
N SER A 1 17.32 20.89 -0.27
CA SER A 1 18.64 21.47 -0.08
C SER A 1 19.54 20.47 0.63
N LEU A 2 20.86 20.55 0.40
CA LEU A 2 21.91 19.71 0.97
C LEU A 2 21.80 19.56 2.50
N LEU A 3 21.50 20.65 3.21
CA LEU A 3 21.37 20.65 4.68
C LEU A 3 20.22 19.78 5.23
N LYS A 4 19.11 19.64 4.49
CA LYS A 4 18.02 18.74 4.91
C LYS A 4 18.35 17.28 4.64
N ARG A 5 19.05 17.01 3.55
CA ARG A 5 19.53 15.66 3.19
C ARG A 5 20.51 15.16 4.25
N ASP A 6 21.51 15.99 4.60
CA ASP A 6 22.49 15.66 5.64
C ASP A 6 21.81 15.42 7.01
N TYR A 7 20.77 16.20 7.35
CA TYR A 7 20.05 16.02 8.60
C TYR A 7 19.28 14.68 8.65
N LEU A 8 18.60 14.29 7.56
CA LEU A 8 17.89 13.01 7.50
C LEU A 8 18.86 11.82 7.45
N LEU A 9 19.96 11.94 6.70
CA LEU A 9 20.97 10.87 6.58
C LEU A 9 21.82 10.70 7.84
N HIS A 10 21.98 11.76 8.64
CA HIS A 10 22.73 11.72 9.91
C HIS A 10 21.83 11.66 11.14
N SER A 11 20.50 11.66 10.98
CA SER A 11 19.61 11.38 12.09
C SER A 11 19.81 9.94 12.55
N SER A 12 19.80 9.74 13.85
CA SER A 12 20.01 8.43 14.49
C SER A 12 18.82 7.46 14.31
N GLY A 13 17.98 7.62 13.28
CA GLY A 13 16.80 6.82 13.05
C GLY A 13 16.37 6.76 11.59
N LEU A 14 15.44 5.85 11.29
CA LEU A 14 14.80 5.71 9.99
C LEU A 14 13.40 6.33 10.00
N ILE A 15 13.06 7.04 8.95
CA ILE A 15 11.69 7.53 8.70
C ILE A 15 11.13 6.74 7.53
N ILE A 16 10.08 5.96 7.78
CA ILE A 16 9.34 5.21 6.77
C ILE A 16 7.96 5.85 6.61
N SER A 17 7.59 6.16 5.39
CA SER A 17 6.29 6.76 5.10
C SER A 17 5.62 6.07 3.92
N GLY A 18 4.31 6.16 3.86
CA GLY A 18 3.53 5.65 2.75
C GLY A 18 2.32 4.84 3.20
N GLN A 19 1.99 3.84 2.40
CA GLN A 19 0.79 3.05 2.59
C GLN A 19 0.81 2.27 3.90
N ALA A 20 -0.27 2.42 4.68
CA ALA A 20 -0.49 1.58 5.86
C ALA A 20 -0.64 0.11 5.44
N SER A 21 0.05 -0.79 6.14
CA SER A 21 0.04 -2.22 5.87
C SER A 21 0.37 -3.01 7.14
N PRO A 22 -0.28 -4.15 7.37
CA PRO A 22 0.12 -5.05 8.46
C PRO A 22 1.55 -5.58 8.29
N ALA A 23 2.05 -5.65 7.06
CA ALA A 23 3.45 -6.00 6.79
C ALA A 23 4.42 -4.96 7.36
N LEU A 24 4.09 -3.67 7.19
CA LEU A 24 4.90 -2.59 7.73
C LEU A 24 4.88 -2.58 9.26
N ASP A 25 3.72 -2.81 9.87
CA ASP A 25 3.59 -2.92 11.33
C ASP A 25 4.45 -4.05 11.90
N LEU A 26 4.47 -5.20 11.23
CA LEU A 26 5.32 -6.33 11.63
C LEU A 26 6.81 -5.98 11.51
N LEU A 27 7.22 -5.34 10.40
CA LEU A 27 8.60 -4.91 10.20
C LEU A 27 9.05 -3.97 11.33
N LEU A 28 8.25 -2.97 11.65
CA LEU A 28 8.54 -2.00 12.70
C LEU A 28 8.68 -2.65 14.08
N ASN A 29 7.88 -3.67 14.36
CA ASN A 29 7.98 -4.43 15.61
C ASN A 29 9.27 -5.27 15.71
N GLN A 30 9.84 -5.69 14.59
CA GLN A 30 11.04 -6.51 14.56
C GLN A 30 12.34 -5.70 14.46
N LEU A 31 12.33 -4.53 13.83
CA LEU A 31 13.52 -3.69 13.65
C LEU A 31 14.20 -3.26 14.98
N PRO A 32 13.48 -2.86 16.03
CA PRO A 32 14.10 -2.49 17.31
C PRO A 32 14.82 -3.65 17.99
N SER A 33 14.53 -4.89 17.64
CA SER A 33 15.17 -6.10 18.14
C SER A 33 16.47 -6.44 17.42
N THR A 34 16.82 -5.70 16.35
CA THR A 34 18.05 -5.91 15.59
C THR A 34 19.26 -5.26 16.29
N PRO A 35 20.47 -5.79 16.10
CA PRO A 35 21.69 -5.17 16.60
C PRO A 35 21.82 -3.74 16.06
N GLY A 36 21.90 -2.74 16.97
CA GLY A 36 22.00 -1.33 16.61
C GLY A 36 20.83 -0.47 17.07
N ASN A 37 19.73 -1.07 17.52
CA ASN A 37 18.57 -0.39 18.16
C ASN A 37 18.16 0.91 17.48
N LEU A 38 17.89 0.85 16.18
CA LEU A 38 17.53 2.01 15.36
C LEU A 38 16.11 2.48 15.72
N PRO A 39 15.92 3.71 16.18
CA PRO A 39 14.58 4.27 16.29
C PRO A 39 13.98 4.42 14.89
N VAL A 40 12.75 3.94 14.72
CA VAL A 40 12.02 4.05 13.47
C VAL A 40 10.78 4.92 13.70
N LEU A 41 10.67 5.96 12.90
CA LEU A 41 9.48 6.81 12.84
C LEU A 41 8.64 6.41 11.64
N GLN A 42 7.35 6.23 11.88
CA GLN A 42 6.39 5.90 10.84
C GLN A 42 5.43 7.07 10.62
N SER A 43 5.15 7.34 9.34
CA SER A 43 4.10 8.27 8.93
C SER A 43 3.17 7.57 7.94
N HIS A 44 1.90 7.46 8.30
CA HIS A 44 0.88 6.89 7.42
C HIS A 44 0.46 7.92 6.38
N MET A 45 0.65 7.55 5.13
CA MET A 45 0.23 8.30 3.95
C MET A 45 -0.36 7.32 2.93
N ASN A 46 -0.72 7.80 1.76
CA ASN A 46 -0.95 6.90 0.63
C ASN A 46 0.34 6.67 -0.16
N THR A 47 0.27 5.77 -1.15
CA THR A 47 1.40 5.41 -2.00
C THR A 47 2.06 6.63 -2.65
N TYR A 48 1.29 7.52 -3.27
CA TYR A 48 1.84 8.69 -3.98
C TYR A 48 2.48 9.69 -3.03
N ASN A 49 1.84 9.99 -1.90
CA ASN A 49 2.39 10.90 -0.91
C ASN A 49 3.67 10.35 -0.26
N GLY A 50 3.77 9.03 -0.07
CA GLY A 50 5.00 8.37 0.37
C GLY A 50 6.12 8.55 -0.65
N LEU A 51 5.86 8.33 -1.94
CA LEU A 51 6.83 8.53 -3.01
C LEU A 51 7.27 9.98 -3.15
N TYR A 52 6.35 10.94 -3.09
CA TYR A 52 6.70 12.36 -3.10
C TYR A 52 7.51 12.78 -1.87
N SER A 53 7.23 12.19 -0.70
CA SER A 53 8.03 12.43 0.50
C SER A 53 9.47 11.92 0.34
N LEU A 54 9.64 10.79 -0.34
CA LEU A 54 10.96 10.27 -0.71
C LEU A 54 11.65 11.21 -1.72
N TYR A 55 10.93 11.65 -2.74
CA TYR A 55 11.44 12.58 -3.76
C TYR A 55 11.95 13.89 -3.15
N PHE A 56 11.21 14.43 -2.18
CA PHE A 56 11.59 15.67 -1.48
C PHE A 56 12.52 15.42 -0.28
N GLU A 57 13.10 14.25 -0.17
CA GLU A 57 14.06 13.87 0.90
C GLU A 57 13.52 14.08 2.33
N LYS A 58 12.20 13.89 2.51
CA LYS A 58 11.55 14.01 3.82
C LYS A 58 11.51 12.68 4.58
N VAL A 59 11.71 11.58 3.89
CA VAL A 59 11.71 10.22 4.44
C VAL A 59 12.86 9.43 3.85
N HIS A 60 13.26 8.36 4.54
CA HIS A 60 14.31 7.45 4.10
C HIS A 60 13.77 6.35 3.19
N ILE A 61 12.58 5.85 3.50
CA ILE A 61 11.94 4.75 2.81
C ILE A 61 10.48 5.11 2.54
N ALA A 62 10.03 4.89 1.30
CA ALA A 62 8.62 4.92 0.94
C ALA A 62 8.05 3.50 0.87
N CYS A 63 6.97 3.24 1.62
CA CYS A 63 6.17 2.03 1.49
C CYS A 63 5.08 2.28 0.44
N ALA A 64 5.20 1.64 -0.73
CA ALA A 64 4.40 1.99 -1.89
C ALA A 64 3.94 0.76 -2.67
N ALA A 65 2.66 0.73 -3.02
CA ALA A 65 2.09 -0.23 -3.96
C ALA A 65 1.99 0.41 -5.35
N ALA A 66 3.11 0.45 -6.04
CA ALA A 66 3.23 0.97 -7.40
C ALA A 66 4.27 0.15 -8.15
N ALA A 67 4.00 -0.15 -9.42
CA ALA A 67 4.98 -0.83 -10.27
C ALA A 67 6.22 0.06 -10.48
N PRO A 68 7.44 -0.52 -10.67
CA PRO A 68 8.67 0.24 -10.86
C PRO A 68 8.58 1.31 -11.96
N GLU A 69 7.90 1.02 -13.09
CA GLU A 69 7.70 1.98 -14.18
C GLU A 69 6.83 3.17 -13.78
N ASP A 70 5.84 2.93 -12.92
CA ASP A 70 5.00 4.01 -12.38
C ASP A 70 5.77 4.88 -11.41
N VAL A 71 6.60 4.28 -10.57
CA VAL A 71 7.49 5.02 -9.66
C VAL A 71 8.43 5.93 -10.45
N ARG A 72 9.05 5.40 -11.51
CA ARG A 72 9.93 6.19 -12.39
C ARG A 72 9.21 7.39 -13.02
N SER A 73 7.94 7.22 -13.37
CA SER A 73 7.13 8.29 -13.93
C SER A 73 6.72 9.35 -12.91
N LEU A 74 6.43 8.93 -11.67
CA LEU A 74 5.99 9.81 -10.58
C LEU A 74 7.13 10.64 -9.98
N VAL A 75 8.32 10.05 -9.88
CA VAL A 75 9.50 10.67 -9.25
C VAL A 75 10.72 10.55 -10.17
N PRO A 76 10.70 11.24 -11.31
CA PRO A 76 11.73 11.10 -12.33
C PRO A 76 13.09 11.63 -11.87
N GLY A 77 14.15 11.09 -12.45
CA GLY A 77 15.52 11.58 -12.24
C GLY A 77 16.18 11.11 -10.95
N LEU A 78 15.55 10.20 -10.21
CA LEU A 78 16.15 9.57 -9.05
C LEU A 78 16.69 8.17 -9.40
N SER A 79 17.81 7.81 -8.81
CA SER A 79 18.28 6.43 -8.76
C SER A 79 17.71 5.76 -7.52
N LEU A 80 16.71 4.91 -7.71
CA LEU A 80 15.99 4.26 -6.62
C LEU A 80 16.17 2.75 -6.68
N THR A 81 16.04 2.14 -5.52
CA THR A 81 15.96 0.69 -5.36
C THR A 81 14.62 0.34 -4.71
N ALA A 82 13.90 -0.58 -5.31
CA ALA A 82 12.69 -1.17 -4.77
C ALA A 82 12.98 -2.55 -4.21
N LEU A 83 12.60 -2.77 -2.97
CA LEU A 83 12.66 -4.04 -2.28
C LEU A 83 11.25 -4.60 -2.21
N LEU A 84 10.99 -5.74 -2.88
CA LEU A 84 9.68 -6.38 -2.86
C LEU A 84 9.35 -6.83 -1.43
N PHE A 85 8.26 -6.32 -0.88
CA PHE A 85 7.88 -6.54 0.49
C PHE A 85 6.93 -7.72 0.63
N CYS A 86 5.80 -7.69 -0.07
CA CYS A 86 4.83 -8.77 -0.12
C CYS A 86 3.83 -8.55 -1.27
N GLN A 87 3.04 -9.60 -1.53
CA GLN A 87 1.94 -9.56 -2.50
C GLN A 87 0.66 -10.02 -1.82
N TYR A 88 -0.47 -9.45 -2.22
CA TYR A 88 -1.76 -9.75 -1.61
C TYR A 88 -2.92 -9.51 -2.58
N PRO A 89 -4.05 -10.22 -2.37
CA PRO A 89 -5.23 -9.99 -3.18
C PRO A 89 -5.84 -8.62 -2.93
N MET A 90 -6.20 -7.96 -4.02
CA MET A 90 -7.05 -6.78 -4.06
C MET A 90 -8.41 -7.15 -4.62
N GLY A 91 -9.46 -6.59 -4.06
CA GLY A 91 -10.80 -6.93 -4.50
C GLY A 91 -11.88 -6.04 -3.92
N PHE A 92 -13.13 -6.42 -4.15
CA PHE A 92 -14.27 -5.70 -3.62
C PHE A 92 -14.65 -6.17 -2.22
N TYR A 93 -15.01 -5.22 -1.37
CA TYR A 93 -15.74 -5.42 -0.13
C TYR A 93 -17.22 -5.27 -0.43
N VAL A 94 -18.01 -6.29 -0.16
CA VAL A 94 -19.46 -6.29 -0.32
C VAL A 94 -20.13 -6.86 0.93
N LYS A 95 -21.40 -6.63 1.12
CA LYS A 95 -22.17 -7.28 2.18
C LYS A 95 -22.08 -8.81 2.05
N LYS A 96 -22.12 -9.49 3.18
CA LYS A 96 -22.04 -10.95 3.25
C LYS A 96 -23.03 -11.62 2.29
N GLY A 97 -22.50 -12.53 1.49
CA GLY A 97 -23.27 -13.25 0.47
C GLY A 97 -23.49 -12.44 -0.81
N ASN A 98 -22.93 -11.25 -0.93
CA ASN A 98 -23.01 -10.42 -2.14
C ASN A 98 -24.46 -10.18 -2.63
N PRO A 99 -25.34 -9.61 -1.80
CA PRO A 99 -26.77 -9.49 -2.13
C PRO A 99 -27.06 -8.61 -3.34
N ARG A 100 -26.12 -7.71 -3.71
CA ARG A 100 -26.22 -6.85 -4.89
C ARG A 100 -25.67 -7.49 -6.15
N ASN A 101 -25.14 -8.71 -6.07
CA ASN A 101 -24.59 -9.44 -7.20
C ASN A 101 -23.53 -8.63 -7.98
N ILE A 102 -22.55 -8.11 -7.26
CA ILE A 102 -21.44 -7.32 -7.82
C ILE A 102 -20.30 -8.26 -8.15
N HIS A 103 -19.77 -8.21 -9.38
CA HIS A 103 -18.72 -9.12 -9.83
C HIS A 103 -17.49 -8.41 -10.38
N ASP A 104 -17.69 -7.26 -11.07
CA ASP A 104 -16.62 -6.57 -11.74
C ASP A 104 -16.91 -5.06 -11.83
N PHE A 105 -15.94 -4.29 -12.29
CA PHE A 105 -16.00 -2.83 -12.37
C PHE A 105 -17.21 -2.27 -13.14
N PRO A 106 -17.70 -2.85 -14.24
CA PRO A 106 -18.92 -2.38 -14.87
C PRO A 106 -20.14 -2.35 -13.97
N ASP A 107 -20.24 -3.23 -12.97
CA ASP A 107 -21.35 -3.26 -12.02
C ASP A 107 -21.42 -1.98 -11.16
N LEU A 108 -20.30 -1.28 -10.99
CA LEU A 108 -20.25 -0.01 -10.24
C LEU A 108 -21.07 1.11 -10.87
N THR A 109 -21.41 1.00 -12.16
CA THR A 109 -22.20 1.99 -12.91
C THR A 109 -23.71 1.85 -12.69
N ARG A 110 -24.13 0.78 -12.04
CA ARG A 110 -25.55 0.53 -11.79
C ARG A 110 -26.13 1.57 -10.84
N ALA A 111 -27.35 2.03 -11.14
CA ALA A 111 -28.03 3.07 -10.37
C ALA A 111 -28.36 2.66 -8.91
N ASP A 112 -28.43 1.35 -8.64
CA ASP A 112 -28.71 0.79 -7.33
C ASP A 112 -27.44 0.56 -6.48
N ILE A 113 -26.24 0.91 -6.99
CA ILE A 113 -24.95 0.68 -6.33
C ILE A 113 -24.31 2.01 -5.90
N ILE A 114 -23.89 2.07 -4.65
CA ILE A 114 -23.10 3.18 -4.09
C ILE A 114 -21.70 2.66 -3.77
N PHE A 115 -20.69 3.31 -4.37
CA PHE A 115 -19.30 2.99 -4.18
C PHE A 115 -18.66 3.86 -3.08
N ALA A 116 -17.91 3.25 -2.17
CA ALA A 116 -17.06 3.97 -1.22
C ALA A 116 -15.64 4.04 -1.81
N ASN A 117 -15.20 5.25 -2.19
CA ASN A 117 -13.94 5.46 -2.87
C ASN A 117 -12.80 5.81 -1.90
N ARG A 118 -11.58 5.67 -2.39
CA ARG A 118 -10.37 6.10 -1.71
C ARG A 118 -9.90 7.45 -2.25
N GLU A 119 -9.12 8.12 -1.44
CA GLU A 119 -8.48 9.39 -1.78
C GLU A 119 -7.51 9.25 -2.96
N LYS A 120 -7.29 10.34 -3.69
CA LYS A 120 -6.30 10.39 -4.76
C LYS A 120 -4.89 10.08 -4.25
N GLY A 121 -4.15 9.25 -4.99
CA GLY A 121 -2.81 8.79 -4.60
C GLY A 121 -2.79 7.47 -3.83
N SER A 122 -3.93 6.98 -3.36
CA SER A 122 -4.07 5.59 -2.90
C SER A 122 -3.93 4.62 -4.07
N SER A 123 -3.23 3.51 -3.87
CA SER A 123 -3.10 2.47 -4.89
C SER A 123 -4.47 1.90 -5.31
N ARG A 124 -5.44 1.86 -4.40
CA ARG A 124 -6.82 1.44 -4.67
C ARG A 124 -7.49 2.38 -5.66
N ARG A 125 -7.31 3.69 -5.45
CA ARG A 125 -7.84 4.71 -6.37
C ARG A 125 -7.15 4.65 -7.73
N VAL A 126 -5.85 4.44 -7.77
CA VAL A 126 -5.09 4.27 -9.01
C VAL A 126 -5.59 3.06 -9.79
N LEU A 127 -5.80 1.93 -9.12
CA LEU A 127 -6.36 0.73 -9.74
C LEU A 127 -7.75 0.99 -10.32
N LEU A 128 -8.64 1.61 -9.54
CA LEU A 128 -9.97 1.98 -10.01
C LEU A 128 -9.90 2.84 -11.27
N ASP A 129 -9.21 3.97 -11.20
CA ASP A 129 -9.16 4.96 -12.28
C ASP A 129 -8.55 4.38 -13.56
N ARG A 130 -7.50 3.55 -13.45
CA ARG A 130 -6.91 2.84 -14.59
C ARG A 130 -7.89 1.85 -15.23
N THR A 131 -8.58 1.08 -14.40
CA THR A 131 -9.54 0.09 -14.90
C THR A 131 -10.73 0.77 -15.59
N LEU A 132 -11.25 1.85 -14.99
CA LEU A 132 -12.32 2.63 -15.63
C LEU A 132 -11.87 3.20 -16.98
N LYS A 133 -10.67 3.77 -17.03
CA LYS A 133 -10.12 4.33 -18.28
C LYS A 133 -9.94 3.27 -19.36
N SER A 134 -9.36 2.11 -19.01
CA SER A 134 -9.13 1.02 -19.97
C SER A 134 -10.43 0.37 -20.46
N SER A 135 -11.49 0.41 -19.64
CA SER A 135 -12.81 -0.13 -19.97
C SER A 135 -13.75 0.91 -20.61
N GLY A 136 -13.30 2.16 -20.78
CA GLY A 136 -14.13 3.23 -21.34
C GLY A 136 -15.30 3.65 -20.44
N ILE A 137 -15.18 3.42 -19.14
CA ILE A 137 -16.21 3.77 -18.16
C ILE A 137 -15.94 5.18 -17.62
N SER A 138 -16.95 6.07 -17.72
CA SER A 138 -16.86 7.41 -17.13
C SER A 138 -16.96 7.36 -15.61
N PRO A 139 -16.05 8.01 -14.87
CA PRO A 139 -16.14 8.10 -13.41
C PRO A 139 -17.46 8.72 -12.90
N GLU A 140 -18.05 9.63 -13.66
CA GLU A 140 -19.32 10.27 -13.33
C GLU A 140 -20.52 9.30 -13.34
N SER A 141 -20.37 8.15 -13.99
CA SER A 141 -21.40 7.10 -13.97
C SER A 141 -21.45 6.31 -12.66
N ILE A 142 -20.49 6.51 -11.77
CA ILE A 142 -20.37 5.77 -10.51
C ILE A 142 -20.89 6.62 -9.36
N SER A 143 -21.99 6.21 -8.75
CA SER A 143 -22.50 6.84 -7.52
C SER A 143 -21.50 6.63 -6.39
N GLY A 144 -21.10 7.72 -5.74
CA GLY A 144 -20.12 7.69 -4.64
C GLY A 144 -18.67 7.87 -5.09
N TYR A 145 -18.37 7.97 -6.39
CA TYR A 145 -16.99 8.16 -6.87
C TYR A 145 -16.29 9.36 -6.21
N ARG A 146 -17.01 10.42 -5.89
CA ARG A 146 -16.47 11.62 -5.25
C ARG A 146 -16.41 11.55 -3.72
N ASN A 147 -16.99 10.52 -3.12
CA ASN A 147 -16.98 10.31 -1.67
C ASN A 147 -15.69 9.57 -1.29
N GLU A 148 -14.69 10.32 -0.90
CA GLU A 148 -13.35 9.81 -0.61
C GLU A 148 -13.18 9.51 0.88
N LEU A 149 -12.68 8.32 1.19
CA LEU A 149 -12.27 7.86 2.51
C LEU A 149 -10.78 7.54 2.50
N VAL A 150 -10.11 7.61 3.66
CA VAL A 150 -8.65 7.63 3.74
C VAL A 150 -8.01 6.30 4.17
N SER A 151 -8.79 5.23 4.31
CA SER A 151 -8.27 3.91 4.67
C SER A 151 -9.15 2.77 4.14
N ASP A 152 -8.58 1.58 3.98
CA ASP A 152 -9.35 0.38 3.67
C ASP A 152 -10.34 0.05 4.80
N TYR A 153 -9.94 0.30 6.04
CA TYR A 153 -10.82 0.10 7.18
C TYR A 153 -12.05 1.01 7.11
N SER A 154 -11.90 2.29 6.78
CA SER A 154 -13.01 3.23 6.68
C SER A 154 -13.95 2.92 5.51
N THR A 155 -13.42 2.46 4.38
CA THR A 155 -14.26 2.03 3.25
C THR A 155 -15.00 0.72 3.56
N ALA A 156 -14.34 -0.23 4.21
CA ALA A 156 -14.97 -1.46 4.69
C ALA A 156 -16.08 -1.17 5.70
N ALA A 157 -15.82 -0.26 6.65
CA ALA A 157 -16.82 0.17 7.63
C ALA A 157 -18.05 0.83 6.97
N ALA A 158 -17.85 1.62 5.92
CA ALA A 158 -18.94 2.23 5.16
C ALA A 158 -19.85 1.17 4.50
N VAL A 159 -19.26 0.11 3.96
CA VAL A 159 -20.02 -1.02 3.39
C VAL A 159 -20.71 -1.80 4.50
N ALA A 160 -20.01 -2.13 5.58
CA ALA A 160 -20.56 -2.85 6.73
C ALA A 160 -21.74 -2.08 7.36
N GLY A 161 -21.62 -0.75 7.48
CA GLY A 161 -22.65 0.14 8.03
C GLY A 161 -23.80 0.49 7.06
N GLY A 162 -23.71 0.09 5.79
CA GLY A 162 -24.76 0.34 4.80
C GLY A 162 -24.74 1.73 4.17
N GLN A 163 -23.70 2.54 4.39
CA GLN A 163 -23.49 3.81 3.70
C GLN A 163 -23.05 3.63 2.24
N ALA A 164 -22.46 2.47 1.94
CA ALA A 164 -22.10 2.07 0.59
C ALA A 164 -22.43 0.59 0.38
N ASP A 165 -22.45 0.16 -0.90
CA ASP A 165 -22.68 -1.23 -1.28
C ASP A 165 -21.40 -1.96 -1.59
N VAL A 166 -20.37 -1.23 -2.00
CA VAL A 166 -19.08 -1.80 -2.44
C VAL A 166 -17.94 -0.83 -2.20
N ALA A 167 -16.76 -1.39 -1.89
CA ALA A 167 -15.49 -0.68 -1.85
C ALA A 167 -14.39 -1.56 -2.44
N LEU A 168 -13.25 -0.96 -2.78
CA LEU A 168 -12.07 -1.65 -3.30
C LEU A 168 -10.94 -1.58 -2.27
N GLY A 169 -10.36 -2.72 -1.93
CA GLY A 169 -9.28 -2.76 -0.95
C GLY A 169 -8.57 -4.10 -0.86
N ASP A 170 -7.70 -4.18 0.14
CA ASP A 170 -6.87 -5.32 0.47
C ASP A 170 -7.68 -6.39 1.23
N SER A 171 -7.39 -7.66 0.97
CA SER A 171 -7.99 -8.81 1.64
C SER A 171 -7.86 -8.82 3.16
N TYR A 172 -6.88 -8.10 3.72
CA TYR A 172 -6.63 -8.10 5.16
C TYR A 172 -7.66 -7.27 5.95
N ALA A 173 -8.01 -6.07 5.48
CA ALA A 173 -8.90 -5.17 6.21
C ALA A 173 -10.29 -5.78 6.45
N VAL A 174 -10.78 -6.59 5.53
CA VAL A 174 -12.10 -7.21 5.63
C VAL A 174 -12.21 -8.21 6.80
N ARG A 175 -11.10 -8.70 7.31
CA ARG A 175 -11.08 -9.64 8.45
C ARG A 175 -11.71 -9.07 9.73
N SER A 176 -11.70 -7.74 9.86
CA SER A 176 -12.32 -7.05 10.99
C SER A 176 -13.84 -6.91 10.86
N PHE A 177 -14.43 -7.33 9.74
CA PHE A 177 -15.84 -7.14 9.41
C PHE A 177 -16.48 -8.46 9.00
N PRO A 178 -16.99 -9.27 9.96
CA PRO A 178 -17.60 -10.57 9.67
C PRO A 178 -18.87 -10.49 8.82
N GLU A 179 -19.47 -9.30 8.73
CA GLU A 179 -20.63 -8.99 7.88
C GLU A 179 -20.28 -8.69 6.43
N LEU A 180 -18.99 -8.73 6.07
CA LEU A 180 -18.54 -8.52 4.70
C LEU A 180 -18.07 -9.81 4.04
N THR A 181 -18.13 -9.81 2.71
CA THR A 181 -17.50 -10.79 1.83
C THR A 181 -16.45 -10.07 0.99
N PHE A 182 -15.28 -10.68 0.84
CA PHE A 182 -14.23 -10.23 -0.04
C PHE A 182 -14.32 -10.93 -1.40
N LEU A 183 -14.37 -10.15 -2.47
CA LEU A 183 -14.39 -10.66 -3.86
C LEU A 183 -13.04 -10.34 -4.50
N PRO A 184 -12.13 -11.31 -4.64
CA PRO A 184 -10.80 -11.06 -5.21
C PRO A 184 -10.90 -10.70 -6.69
N LEU A 185 -10.15 -9.67 -7.13
CA LEU A 185 -10.10 -9.19 -8.52
C LEU A 185 -8.71 -9.30 -9.12
N THR A 186 -7.68 -8.94 -8.35
CA THR A 186 -6.30 -8.91 -8.81
C THR A 186 -5.35 -9.05 -7.63
N GLN A 187 -4.06 -9.07 -7.91
CA GLN A 187 -3.00 -9.08 -6.91
C GLN A 187 -2.24 -7.74 -6.95
N GLU A 188 -1.88 -7.22 -5.80
CA GLU A 188 -1.06 -6.04 -5.64
C GLU A 188 0.28 -6.40 -5.03
N THR A 189 1.34 -5.71 -5.44
CA THR A 189 2.67 -5.83 -4.86
C THR A 189 3.02 -4.58 -4.08
N LEU A 190 3.46 -4.77 -2.83
CA LEU A 190 3.95 -3.72 -1.96
C LEU A 190 5.47 -3.71 -2.00
N TYR A 191 6.07 -2.52 -2.15
CA TYR A 191 7.51 -2.31 -2.16
C TYR A 191 7.95 -1.37 -1.05
N LEU A 192 9.17 -1.57 -0.57
CA LEU A 192 9.94 -0.57 0.16
C LEU A 192 10.92 0.08 -0.83
N ILE A 193 10.80 1.38 -1.02
CA ILE A 193 11.54 2.13 -2.04
C ILE A 193 12.46 3.15 -1.37
N MET A 194 13.70 3.19 -1.81
CA MET A 194 14.77 3.98 -1.20
C MET A 194 15.75 4.49 -2.25
N HIS A 195 16.51 5.52 -1.91
CA HIS A 195 17.62 5.98 -2.76
C HIS A 195 18.72 4.92 -2.81
N SER A 196 19.17 4.57 -4.03
CA SER A 196 20.16 3.50 -4.24
C SER A 196 21.49 3.77 -3.56
N GLU A 197 21.88 5.04 -3.44
CA GLU A 197 23.12 5.45 -2.77
C GLU A 197 23.15 5.15 -1.25
N ASN A 198 22.00 4.87 -0.64
CA ASN A 198 21.89 4.63 0.79
C ASN A 198 21.80 3.15 1.17
N LEU A 199 21.86 2.24 0.19
CA LEU A 199 21.71 0.79 0.43
C LEU A 199 22.72 0.23 1.42
N ASP A 200 23.95 0.77 1.43
CA ASP A 200 25.02 0.30 2.31
C ASP A 200 25.00 0.92 3.71
N THR A 201 24.01 1.77 4.01
CA THR A 201 23.88 2.33 5.36
C THR A 201 23.30 1.30 6.33
N PRO A 202 23.70 1.34 7.62
CA PRO A 202 23.26 0.35 8.60
C PRO A 202 21.74 0.21 8.72
N GLY A 203 21.00 1.31 8.60
CA GLY A 203 19.54 1.31 8.68
C GLY A 203 18.88 0.55 7.54
N PHE A 204 19.33 0.76 6.31
CA PHE A 204 18.80 0.06 5.15
C PHE A 204 19.21 -1.41 5.13
N GLN A 205 20.44 -1.72 5.57
CA GLN A 205 20.88 -3.11 5.73
C GLN A 205 20.01 -3.84 6.74
N ALA A 206 19.71 -3.25 7.89
CA ALA A 206 18.84 -3.84 8.90
C ALA A 206 17.44 -4.15 8.36
N VAL A 207 16.85 -3.25 7.59
CA VAL A 207 15.56 -3.47 6.91
C VAL A 207 15.67 -4.62 5.91
N THR A 208 16.67 -4.61 5.05
CA THR A 208 16.86 -5.63 4.01
C THR A 208 17.09 -7.02 4.62
N GLU A 209 17.94 -7.12 5.64
CA GLU A 209 18.20 -8.37 6.35
C GLU A 209 16.94 -8.90 7.06
N THR A 210 16.19 -8.01 7.72
CA THR A 210 14.97 -8.40 8.43
C THR A 210 13.94 -8.97 7.48
N ILE A 211 13.60 -8.28 6.40
CA ILE A 211 12.55 -8.76 5.47
C ILE A 211 12.98 -9.97 4.64
N SER A 212 14.28 -10.16 4.43
CA SER A 212 14.81 -11.31 3.73
C SER A 212 14.92 -12.55 4.62
N SER A 213 14.79 -12.39 5.93
CA SER A 213 14.87 -13.51 6.86
C SER A 213 13.69 -14.47 6.70
N GLU A 214 13.95 -15.76 6.84
CA GLU A 214 12.90 -16.80 6.79
C GLU A 214 11.86 -16.59 7.90
N ASN A 215 12.32 -16.22 9.09
CA ASN A 215 11.43 -15.98 10.23
C ASN A 215 10.44 -14.85 9.95
N PHE A 216 10.90 -13.73 9.39
CA PHE A 216 10.03 -12.60 9.04
C PHE A 216 9.01 -13.01 7.98
N ARG A 217 9.46 -13.61 6.88
CA ARG A 217 8.58 -14.05 5.78
C ARG A 217 7.52 -15.04 6.26
N ARG A 218 7.92 -16.00 7.06
CA ARG A 218 6.99 -16.99 7.65
C ARG A 218 5.98 -16.33 8.58
N THR A 219 6.43 -15.45 9.46
CA THR A 219 5.55 -14.73 10.40
C THR A 219 4.55 -13.87 9.64
N LEU A 220 5.00 -13.12 8.64
CA LEU A 220 4.15 -12.29 7.81
C LEU A 220 3.07 -13.11 7.10
N ALA A 221 3.46 -14.20 6.44
CA ALA A 221 2.52 -15.09 5.76
C ALA A 221 1.47 -15.68 6.70
N LEU A 222 1.89 -16.11 7.91
CA LEU A 222 0.98 -16.69 8.90
C LEU A 222 0.00 -15.66 9.47
N GLN A 223 0.46 -14.44 9.75
CA GLN A 223 -0.38 -13.41 10.38
C GLN A 223 -1.33 -12.74 9.38
N THR A 224 -0.91 -12.55 8.15
CA THR A 224 -1.67 -11.77 7.17
C THR A 224 -2.29 -12.58 6.05
N GLY A 225 -1.78 -13.78 5.77
CA GLY A 225 -2.11 -14.54 4.58
C GLY A 225 -1.48 -13.97 3.30
N TYR A 226 -0.57 -13.00 3.42
CA TYR A 226 0.12 -12.41 2.28
C TYR A 226 1.14 -13.39 1.68
N ASP A 227 1.33 -13.28 0.38
CA ASP A 227 2.35 -14.04 -0.34
C ASP A 227 3.72 -13.42 -0.13
N THR A 228 4.62 -14.19 0.45
CA THR A 228 6.00 -13.82 0.74
C THR A 228 7.02 -14.55 -0.13
N THR A 229 6.57 -15.22 -1.20
CA THR A 229 7.43 -16.01 -2.10
C THR A 229 8.57 -15.18 -2.68
N HIS A 230 8.28 -13.94 -3.09
CA HIS A 230 9.23 -13.03 -3.70
C HIS A 230 9.74 -11.93 -2.76
N THR A 231 9.43 -12.02 -1.47
CA THR A 231 9.86 -11.03 -0.47
C THR A 231 11.39 -10.97 -0.41
N GLY A 232 11.92 -9.75 -0.51
CA GLY A 232 13.36 -9.50 -0.51
C GLY A 232 14.00 -9.38 -1.90
N GLU A 233 13.26 -9.63 -2.98
CA GLU A 233 13.75 -9.36 -4.34
C GLU A 233 13.98 -7.86 -4.55
N ILE A 234 15.09 -7.54 -5.25
CA ILE A 234 15.57 -6.16 -5.44
C ILE A 234 15.42 -5.76 -6.89
N PHE A 235 14.91 -4.55 -7.11
CA PHE A 235 14.73 -3.95 -8.43
C PHE A 235 15.36 -2.56 -8.46
N SER A 236 16.06 -2.25 -9.54
CA SER A 236 16.56 -0.89 -9.82
C SER A 236 15.50 -0.08 -10.57
N ILE A 237 15.28 1.17 -10.15
CA ILE A 237 14.32 2.10 -10.77
C ILE A 237 15.05 3.33 -11.32
#